data_7d3f0bd1ac7805aff40cb2feae70b630
#
_entry.id   7d3f0bd1ac7805aff40cb2feae70b630
#
_cell.length_a   1.000
_cell.length_b   1.000
_cell.length_c   1.000
_cell.angle_alpha   90.00
_cell.angle_beta   90.00
_cell.angle_gamma   90.00
#
_symmetry.space_group_name_H-M   'P 1'
#
loop_
_entity.id
_entity.type
_entity.pdbx_description
1 polymer ?
#
loop_
_entity_poly.entity_id
_entity_poly.type
_entity_poly.pdbx_seq_one_letter_code
_entity_poly.pdbx_strand_id
1 'polypeptide(L)'
;LASSKRKAPGFHLLGEPGQAQDITLELKTIADVALVGYPSAGKSSLIAAMSAARPKIADYPFTTLVPNLGVVEAGDVRYTIADVPGLIPGASQGKGLGLDFLRHIERCAVIVHVLDCATLEPGRDPLSDLDTIEAELAAYSERLGEQEDDPSLTGRVPLMERPRIVVLNKVDVPDAAELAEFVRADIEARGL
;
A
#
# COMPACT_ATOMS: atom_id res chain seq x y z
N LEU A 1 46.89 12.01 10.14
CA LEU A 1 48.19 12.67 9.96
C LEU A 1 49.34 11.88 10.65
N ALA A 2 49.06 11.11 11.70
CA ALA A 2 49.98 10.13 12.24
C ALA A 2 50.03 8.90 11.33
N SER A 3 51.22 8.40 11.04
CA SER A 3 51.42 7.20 10.27
C SER A 3 52.45 6.31 10.94
N SER A 4 52.61 5.05 10.50
CA SER A 4 53.61 4.13 11.01
C SER A 4 55.05 4.69 10.90
N LYS A 5 55.30 5.55 9.90
CA LYS A 5 56.61 6.21 9.70
C LYS A 5 56.74 7.54 10.42
N ARG A 6 55.66 8.20 10.81
CA ARG A 6 55.64 9.51 11.45
C ARG A 6 54.60 9.56 12.58
N LYS A 7 55.04 9.14 13.76
CA LYS A 7 54.17 8.95 14.93
C LYS A 7 53.70 10.26 15.58
N ALA A 8 54.49 11.31 15.48
CA ALA A 8 54.19 12.63 16.06
C ALA A 8 54.55 13.73 15.03
N PRO A 9 53.67 14.13 14.13
CA PRO A 9 53.91 15.27 13.25
C PRO A 9 53.95 16.55 14.06
N GLY A 10 54.88 17.45 13.71
CA GLY A 10 55.04 18.77 14.37
C GLY A 10 53.97 19.79 14.00
N PHE A 11 52.85 19.35 13.38
CA PHE A 11 51.74 20.20 13.01
C PHE A 11 50.43 19.47 13.25
N HIS A 12 49.36 20.23 13.41
CA HIS A 12 47.99 19.74 13.47
C HIS A 12 47.13 20.50 12.48
N LEU A 13 46.11 19.84 12.00
CA LEU A 13 45.05 20.51 11.23
C LEU A 13 44.00 20.99 12.23
N LEU A 14 43.58 22.23 12.08
CA LEU A 14 42.40 22.73 12.78
C LEU A 14 41.18 22.03 12.24
N GLY A 15 40.21 21.72 13.10
CA GLY A 15 38.91 21.22 12.69
C GLY A 15 38.18 22.29 11.85
N GLU A 16 37.44 21.81 10.87
CA GLU A 16 36.52 22.67 10.15
C GLU A 16 35.36 23.09 11.06
N PRO A 17 34.80 24.32 10.87
CA PRO A 17 33.58 24.70 11.59
C PRO A 17 32.47 23.70 11.37
N GLY A 18 31.76 23.34 12.43
CA GLY A 18 30.58 22.48 12.35
C GLY A 18 29.48 23.16 11.53
N GLN A 19 28.74 22.39 10.76
CA GLN A 19 27.56 22.87 10.02
C GLN A 19 26.29 22.41 10.73
N ALA A 20 25.35 23.33 10.90
CA ALA A 20 23.99 23.01 11.35
C ALA A 20 23.06 23.14 10.14
N GLN A 21 22.27 22.10 9.91
CA GLN A 21 21.26 22.09 8.85
C GLN A 21 19.93 21.60 9.43
N ASP A 22 18.86 22.25 9.02
CA ASP A 22 17.53 21.72 9.26
C ASP A 22 17.26 20.62 8.22
N ILE A 23 16.88 19.43 8.71
CA ILE A 23 16.52 18.30 7.87
C ILE A 23 15.06 17.95 8.10
N THR A 24 14.35 17.69 7.02
CA THR A 24 13.00 17.14 7.07
C THR A 24 13.10 15.64 6.88
N LEU A 25 12.63 14.88 7.87
CA LEU A 25 12.53 13.42 7.78
C LEU A 25 11.12 13.05 7.35
N GLU A 26 11.01 12.39 6.21
CA GLU A 26 9.76 11.83 5.72
C GLU A 26 9.74 10.33 5.95
N LEU A 27 8.75 9.84 6.76
CA LEU A 27 8.53 8.41 6.93
C LEU A 27 7.78 7.86 5.71
N LYS A 28 8.43 7.00 4.93
CA LYS A 28 7.90 6.49 3.65
C LYS A 28 7.11 5.19 3.75
N THR A 29 7.19 4.47 4.85
CA THR A 29 6.46 3.21 5.05
C THR A 29 5.26 3.46 5.94
N ILE A 30 4.05 3.18 5.43
CA ILE A 30 2.80 3.31 6.19
C ILE A 30 2.37 1.96 6.73
N ALA A 31 2.39 0.93 5.87
CA ALA A 31 2.04 -0.43 6.20
C ALA A 31 2.79 -1.41 5.28
N ASP A 32 2.87 -2.66 5.69
CA ASP A 32 3.46 -3.72 4.87
C ASP A 32 2.47 -4.19 3.80
N VAL A 33 1.18 -4.20 4.14
CA VAL A 33 0.08 -4.68 3.30
C VAL A 33 -0.97 -3.60 3.12
N ALA A 34 -1.38 -3.36 1.88
CA ALA A 34 -2.52 -2.50 1.54
C ALA A 34 -3.75 -3.34 1.18
N LEU A 35 -4.88 -3.10 1.83
CA LEU A 35 -6.17 -3.60 1.38
C LEU A 35 -6.78 -2.61 0.39
N VAL A 36 -7.05 -3.08 -0.82
CA VAL A 36 -7.71 -2.32 -1.87
C VAL A 36 -9.03 -2.99 -2.24
N GLY A 37 -10.01 -2.21 -2.63
CA GLY A 37 -11.34 -2.72 -2.97
C GLY A 37 -12.38 -1.63 -2.89
N TYR A 38 -13.52 -1.87 -3.47
CA TYR A 38 -14.65 -0.94 -3.46
C TYR A 38 -15.15 -0.62 -2.05
N PRO A 39 -15.87 0.49 -1.86
CA PRO A 39 -16.59 0.75 -0.62
C PRO A 39 -17.48 -0.45 -0.26
N SER A 40 -17.62 -0.73 1.03
CA SER A 40 -18.41 -1.84 1.55
C SER A 40 -17.96 -3.27 1.18
N ALA A 41 -16.84 -3.46 0.49
CA ALA A 41 -16.28 -4.79 0.20
C ALA A 41 -15.84 -5.56 1.47
N GLY A 42 -15.77 -4.89 2.64
CA GLY A 42 -15.47 -5.51 3.92
C GLY A 42 -14.03 -5.36 4.39
N LYS A 43 -13.24 -4.48 3.79
CA LYS A 43 -11.83 -4.23 4.14
C LYS A 43 -11.63 -3.94 5.63
N SER A 44 -12.35 -2.97 6.17
CA SER A 44 -12.24 -2.58 7.58
C SER A 44 -12.69 -3.70 8.53
N SER A 45 -13.69 -4.50 8.12
CA SER A 45 -14.14 -5.68 8.87
C SER A 45 -13.06 -6.76 8.89
N LEU A 46 -12.38 -6.96 7.76
CA LEU A 46 -11.28 -7.90 7.64
C LEU A 46 -10.12 -7.50 8.55
N ILE A 47 -9.73 -6.21 8.54
CA ILE A 47 -8.70 -5.69 9.46
C ILE A 47 -9.12 -5.91 10.93
N ALA A 48 -10.36 -5.60 11.27
CA ALA A 48 -10.85 -5.77 12.64
C ALA A 48 -10.83 -7.23 13.11
N ALA A 49 -11.06 -8.18 12.18
CA ALA A 49 -11.03 -9.61 12.48
C ALA A 49 -9.61 -10.17 12.59
N MET A 50 -8.66 -9.64 11.83
CA MET A 50 -7.28 -10.15 11.76
C MET A 50 -6.33 -9.45 12.75
N SER A 51 -6.65 -8.22 13.16
CA SER A 51 -5.74 -7.43 13.98
C SER A 51 -5.64 -7.97 15.42
N ALA A 52 -4.43 -8.18 15.88
CA ALA A 52 -4.12 -8.58 17.26
C ALA A 52 -4.46 -7.50 18.30
N ALA A 53 -4.62 -6.25 17.86
CA ALA A 53 -5.03 -5.11 18.67
C ALA A 53 -6.20 -4.39 17.97
N ARG A 54 -6.96 -3.57 18.73
CA ARG A 54 -7.98 -2.73 18.09
C ARG A 54 -7.34 -1.86 17.01
N PRO A 55 -7.88 -1.86 15.78
CA PRO A 55 -7.37 -1.01 14.71
C PRO A 55 -7.24 0.43 15.19
N LYS A 56 -6.12 1.04 14.92
CA LYS A 56 -5.88 2.45 15.26
C LYS A 56 -6.13 3.30 14.04
N ILE A 57 -6.85 4.37 14.26
CA ILE A 57 -6.93 5.48 13.32
C ILE A 57 -5.62 6.23 13.42
N ALA A 58 -4.86 6.32 12.34
CA ALA A 58 -3.57 7.01 12.34
C ALA A 58 -3.70 8.34 11.60
N ASP A 59 -3.55 9.44 12.34
CA ASP A 59 -3.45 10.78 11.76
C ASP A 59 -2.05 10.97 11.18
N TYR A 60 -1.92 10.88 9.88
CA TYR A 60 -0.68 11.25 9.19
C TYR A 60 -0.78 12.70 8.70
N PRO A 61 0.23 13.53 8.97
CA PRO A 61 0.19 14.98 8.68
C PRO A 61 0.09 15.32 7.18
N PHE A 62 0.22 14.32 6.31
CA PHE A 62 0.14 14.48 4.85
C PHE A 62 -1.07 13.76 4.23
N THR A 63 -2.05 13.34 5.04
CA THR A 63 -3.25 12.65 4.54
C THR A 63 -4.51 13.38 4.99
N THR A 64 -5.35 13.71 4.03
CA THR A 64 -6.70 14.24 4.31
C THR A 64 -7.66 13.13 4.77
N LEU A 65 -7.22 11.88 4.65
CA LEU A 65 -7.96 10.69 5.02
C LEU A 65 -7.11 9.84 5.94
N VAL A 66 -7.74 9.40 6.98
CA VAL A 66 -7.12 8.64 8.04
C VAL A 66 -7.28 7.15 7.73
N PRO A 67 -6.22 6.43 7.34
CA PRO A 67 -6.32 4.99 7.11
C PRO A 67 -6.52 4.24 8.43
N ASN A 68 -7.35 3.21 8.41
CA ASN A 68 -7.40 2.26 9.51
C ASN A 68 -6.21 1.33 9.42
N LEU A 69 -5.40 1.31 10.48
CA LEU A 69 -4.24 0.44 10.56
C LEU A 69 -4.51 -0.71 11.53
N GLY A 70 -4.18 -1.92 11.09
CA GLY A 70 -4.15 -3.11 11.91
C GLY A 70 -2.75 -3.66 12.04
N VAL A 71 -2.48 -4.36 13.13
CA VAL A 71 -1.26 -5.16 13.31
C VAL A 71 -1.67 -6.62 13.33
N VAL A 72 -1.15 -7.40 12.40
CA VAL A 72 -1.43 -8.82 12.27
C VAL A 72 -0.24 -9.62 12.77
N GLU A 73 -0.51 -10.66 13.54
CA GLU A 73 0.46 -11.61 14.02
C GLU A 73 0.18 -12.98 13.37
N ALA A 74 1.14 -13.47 12.61
CA ALA A 74 1.06 -14.77 11.94
C ALA A 74 2.28 -15.61 12.34
N GLY A 75 2.11 -16.48 13.33
CA GLY A 75 3.23 -17.19 13.96
C GLY A 75 4.21 -16.20 14.58
N ASP A 76 5.48 -16.28 14.17
CA ASP A 76 6.55 -15.40 14.67
C ASP A 76 6.69 -14.09 13.86
N VAL A 77 5.85 -13.91 12.85
CA VAL A 77 5.89 -12.72 11.99
C VAL A 77 4.80 -11.74 12.39
N ARG A 78 5.20 -10.48 12.55
CA ARG A 78 4.29 -9.36 12.78
C ARG A 78 4.41 -8.39 11.61
N TYR A 79 3.26 -7.98 11.04
CA TYR A 79 3.20 -7.01 9.96
C TYR A 79 2.02 -6.07 10.13
N THR A 80 2.10 -4.93 9.46
CA THR A 80 1.06 -3.90 9.48
C THR A 80 0.22 -3.96 8.23
N ILE A 81 -1.09 -3.77 8.40
CA ILE A 81 -2.07 -3.77 7.31
C ILE A 81 -2.86 -2.46 7.34
N ALA A 82 -3.04 -1.85 6.19
CA ALA A 82 -3.78 -0.61 6.05
C ALA A 82 -5.06 -0.83 5.24
N ASP A 83 -6.18 -0.33 5.77
CA ASP A 83 -7.39 -0.13 4.96
C ASP A 83 -7.17 1.12 4.12
N VAL A 84 -7.11 0.92 2.82
CA VAL A 84 -6.98 2.01 1.88
C VAL A 84 -8.40 2.36 1.39
N PRO A 85 -9.08 3.39 1.97
CA PRO A 85 -10.46 3.71 1.67
C PRO A 85 -10.63 4.22 0.24
N GLY A 86 -11.62 3.69 -0.50
CA GLY A 86 -12.21 4.36 -1.64
C GLY A 86 -11.43 4.36 -2.95
N LEU A 87 -10.89 3.21 -3.40
CA LEU A 87 -10.58 3.08 -4.82
C LEU A 87 -11.90 3.07 -5.60
N ILE A 88 -12.24 4.22 -6.17
CA ILE A 88 -13.39 4.40 -7.05
C ILE A 88 -12.91 4.70 -8.46
N PRO A 89 -13.68 4.37 -9.50
CA PRO A 89 -13.34 4.69 -10.88
C PRO A 89 -12.99 6.18 -11.07
N GLY A 90 -11.84 6.47 -11.69
CA GLY A 90 -11.33 7.82 -11.89
C GLY A 90 -10.43 8.37 -10.78
N ALA A 91 -10.04 7.55 -9.80
CA ALA A 91 -9.09 7.94 -8.75
C ALA A 91 -7.75 8.40 -9.34
N SER A 92 -7.26 7.71 -10.35
CA SER A 92 -6.06 8.09 -11.10
C SER A 92 -6.17 9.45 -11.79
N GLN A 93 -7.38 9.90 -12.13
CA GLN A 93 -7.67 11.20 -12.75
C GLN A 93 -7.95 12.30 -11.71
N GLY A 94 -7.78 12.02 -10.42
CA GLY A 94 -8.03 12.97 -9.34
C GLY A 94 -9.50 13.06 -8.90
N LYS A 95 -10.36 12.11 -9.31
CA LYS A 95 -11.73 12.02 -8.79
C LYS A 95 -11.72 11.33 -7.42
N GLY A 96 -12.61 11.74 -6.55
CA GLY A 96 -12.71 11.20 -5.19
C GLY A 96 -11.48 11.54 -4.36
N LEU A 97 -10.88 10.54 -3.73
CA LEU A 97 -9.71 10.67 -2.87
C LEU A 97 -8.40 10.88 -3.63
N GLY A 98 -8.42 10.68 -4.95
CA GLY A 98 -7.38 11.04 -5.90
C GLY A 98 -6.00 10.44 -5.63
N LEU A 99 -4.98 11.19 -6.02
CA LEU A 99 -3.58 10.77 -6.00
C LEU A 99 -3.03 10.53 -4.58
N ASP A 100 -3.51 11.27 -3.57
CA ASP A 100 -3.03 11.13 -2.19
C ASP A 100 -3.28 9.73 -1.63
N PHE A 101 -4.37 9.12 -2.06
CA PHE A 101 -4.73 7.77 -1.72
C PHE A 101 -3.79 6.72 -2.33
N LEU A 102 -3.46 6.87 -3.61
CA LEU A 102 -2.59 5.94 -4.32
C LEU A 102 -1.15 5.97 -3.78
N ARG A 103 -0.70 7.10 -3.22
CA ARG A 103 0.57 7.22 -2.49
C ARG A 103 0.66 6.30 -1.27
N HIS A 104 -0.46 5.94 -0.65
CA HIS A 104 -0.46 4.98 0.46
C HIS A 104 -0.18 3.57 -0.02
N ILE A 105 -0.78 3.17 -1.15
CA ILE A 105 -0.54 1.86 -1.77
C ILE A 105 0.92 1.76 -2.24
N GLU A 106 1.46 2.81 -2.83
CA GLU A 106 2.85 2.90 -3.26
C GLU A 106 3.87 2.59 -2.14
N ARG A 107 3.47 2.77 -0.90
CA ARG A 107 4.33 2.56 0.27
C ARG A 107 4.20 1.17 0.91
N CYS A 108 3.31 0.32 0.39
CA CYS A 108 3.12 -1.03 0.88
C CYS A 108 3.89 -2.05 0.03
N ALA A 109 4.31 -3.15 0.64
CA ALA A 109 5.05 -4.21 -0.04
C ALA A 109 4.14 -5.19 -0.79
N VAL A 110 2.92 -5.41 -0.27
CA VAL A 110 1.94 -6.35 -0.81
C VAL A 110 0.59 -5.64 -0.98
N ILE A 111 -0.12 -5.96 -2.05
CA ILE A 111 -1.46 -5.47 -2.33
C ILE A 111 -2.45 -6.63 -2.18
N VAL A 112 -3.52 -6.40 -1.43
CA VAL A 112 -4.60 -7.37 -1.24
C VAL A 112 -5.89 -6.78 -1.79
N HIS A 113 -6.40 -7.36 -2.86
CA HIS A 113 -7.70 -7.03 -3.45
C HIS A 113 -8.81 -7.69 -2.65
N VAL A 114 -9.71 -6.92 -2.07
CA VAL A 114 -10.88 -7.44 -1.36
C VAL A 114 -12.10 -7.23 -2.24
N LEU A 115 -12.62 -8.34 -2.77
CA LEU A 115 -13.74 -8.37 -3.70
C LEU A 115 -15.02 -8.81 -2.98
N ASP A 116 -16.12 -8.10 -3.27
CA ASP A 116 -17.44 -8.37 -2.70
C ASP A 116 -18.20 -9.38 -3.55
N CYS A 117 -18.30 -10.64 -3.08
CA CYS A 117 -19.04 -11.68 -3.78
C CYS A 117 -20.57 -11.60 -3.54
N ALA A 118 -21.05 -10.71 -2.67
CA ALA A 118 -22.45 -10.53 -2.32
C ALA A 118 -23.02 -9.17 -2.74
N THR A 119 -22.35 -8.45 -3.64
CA THR A 119 -22.83 -7.15 -4.09
C THR A 119 -24.14 -7.28 -4.86
N LEU A 120 -25.12 -6.42 -4.54
CA LEU A 120 -26.39 -6.32 -5.26
C LEU A 120 -26.44 -5.06 -6.15
N GLU A 121 -25.34 -4.33 -6.27
CA GLU A 121 -25.27 -3.12 -7.08
C GLU A 121 -25.30 -3.50 -8.58
N PRO A 122 -26.23 -2.94 -9.38
CA PRO A 122 -26.32 -3.27 -10.81
C PRO A 122 -25.02 -2.97 -11.54
N GLY A 123 -24.56 -3.93 -12.36
CA GLY A 123 -23.35 -3.78 -13.18
C GLY A 123 -22.03 -3.97 -12.43
N ARG A 124 -22.08 -4.46 -11.19
CA ARG A 124 -20.91 -4.83 -10.42
C ARG A 124 -20.85 -6.33 -10.16
N ASP A 125 -19.69 -6.89 -10.32
CA ASP A 125 -19.33 -8.26 -9.94
C ASP A 125 -17.85 -8.30 -9.55
N PRO A 126 -17.37 -9.38 -8.89
CA PRO A 126 -15.99 -9.45 -8.41
C PRO A 126 -14.93 -9.26 -9.51
N LEU A 127 -15.16 -9.76 -10.73
CA LEU A 127 -14.19 -9.64 -11.84
C LEU A 127 -14.15 -8.21 -12.38
N SER A 128 -15.31 -7.60 -12.60
CA SER A 128 -15.39 -6.20 -13.07
C SER A 128 -14.81 -5.22 -12.04
N ASP A 129 -15.01 -5.50 -10.74
CA ASP A 129 -14.41 -4.73 -9.67
C ASP A 129 -12.87 -4.86 -9.68
N LEU A 130 -12.35 -6.09 -9.85
CA LEU A 130 -10.92 -6.35 -9.97
C LEU A 130 -10.31 -5.62 -11.17
N ASP A 131 -10.93 -5.76 -12.35
CA ASP A 131 -10.47 -5.10 -13.58
C ASP A 131 -10.40 -3.58 -13.42
N THR A 132 -11.39 -3.00 -12.78
CA THR A 132 -11.42 -1.55 -12.53
C THR A 132 -10.29 -1.11 -11.59
N ILE A 133 -10.07 -1.85 -10.50
CA ILE A 133 -9.01 -1.55 -9.55
C ILE A 133 -7.63 -1.69 -10.20
N GLU A 134 -7.39 -2.77 -10.94
CA GLU A 134 -6.13 -2.99 -11.66
C GLU A 134 -5.86 -1.90 -12.70
N ALA A 135 -6.88 -1.46 -13.44
CA ALA A 135 -6.76 -0.37 -14.40
C ALA A 135 -6.38 0.96 -13.72
N GLU A 136 -6.97 1.26 -12.55
CA GLU A 136 -6.63 2.46 -11.79
C GLU A 136 -5.20 2.41 -11.23
N LEU A 137 -4.76 1.25 -10.74
CA LEU A 137 -3.39 1.04 -10.27
C LEU A 137 -2.38 1.16 -11.41
N ALA A 138 -2.68 0.61 -12.59
CA ALA A 138 -1.84 0.70 -13.77
C ALA A 138 -1.70 2.16 -14.25
N ALA A 139 -2.82 2.87 -14.38
CA ALA A 139 -2.82 4.28 -14.78
C ALA A 139 -2.05 5.17 -13.78
N TYR A 140 -2.08 4.84 -12.49
CA TYR A 140 -1.28 5.53 -11.49
C TYR A 140 0.22 5.20 -11.63
N SER A 141 0.55 3.92 -11.86
CA SER A 141 1.93 3.48 -12.05
C SER A 141 2.59 4.15 -13.27
N GLU A 142 1.86 4.31 -14.37
CA GLU A 142 2.33 5.04 -15.55
C GLU A 142 2.68 6.49 -15.22
N ARG A 143 1.82 7.18 -14.47
CA ARG A 143 2.06 8.56 -14.03
C ARG A 143 3.27 8.69 -13.11
N LEU A 144 3.52 7.70 -12.26
CA LEU A 144 4.74 7.66 -11.43
C LEU A 144 5.99 7.49 -12.29
N GLY A 145 5.94 6.64 -13.33
CA GLY A 145 7.04 6.46 -14.29
C GLY A 145 7.38 7.75 -15.06
N GLU A 146 6.39 8.62 -15.29
CA GLU A 146 6.63 9.96 -15.89
C GLU A 146 7.32 10.93 -14.91
N GLN A 147 7.37 10.64 -13.61
CA GLN A 147 8.05 11.41 -12.56
C GLN A 147 9.37 10.75 -12.13
N GLU A 148 10.14 10.24 -13.10
CA GLU A 148 11.39 9.48 -12.86
C GLU A 148 12.45 10.21 -12.02
N ASP A 149 12.34 11.51 -11.83
CA ASP A 149 13.29 12.33 -11.07
C ASP A 149 13.02 12.38 -9.55
N ASP A 150 12.05 11.63 -9.01
CA ASP A 150 11.84 11.57 -7.55
C ASP A 150 12.84 10.59 -6.90
N PRO A 151 13.88 11.11 -6.20
CA PRO A 151 14.86 10.26 -5.50
C PRO A 151 14.22 9.31 -4.49
N SER A 152 12.97 9.57 -4.13
CA SER A 152 12.21 8.77 -3.17
C SER A 152 11.76 7.43 -3.72
N LEU A 153 11.73 7.28 -5.03
CA LEU A 153 11.30 6.07 -5.75
C LEU A 153 12.47 5.12 -6.05
N THR A 154 13.70 5.59 -5.89
CA THR A 154 14.91 4.81 -6.21
C THR A 154 14.98 3.52 -5.38
N GLY A 155 15.10 2.38 -6.07
CA GLY A 155 15.25 1.06 -5.45
C GLY A 155 13.97 0.39 -4.96
N ARG A 156 12.79 0.91 -5.32
CA ARG A 156 11.50 0.27 -5.04
C ARG A 156 11.08 -0.68 -6.16
N VAL A 157 10.39 -1.75 -5.77
CA VAL A 157 9.69 -2.61 -6.73
C VAL A 157 8.53 -1.80 -7.32
N PRO A 158 8.41 -1.72 -8.66
CA PRO A 158 7.29 -1.06 -9.31
C PRO A 158 5.95 -1.56 -8.81
N LEU A 159 4.95 -0.68 -8.76
CA LEU A 159 3.64 -0.98 -8.16
C LEU A 159 2.99 -2.23 -8.79
N MET A 160 3.09 -2.34 -10.12
CA MET A 160 2.50 -3.45 -10.87
C MET A 160 3.27 -4.77 -10.78
N GLU A 161 4.52 -4.75 -10.28
CA GLU A 161 5.35 -5.94 -10.08
C GLU A 161 5.27 -6.49 -8.64
N ARG A 162 4.54 -5.82 -7.76
CA ARG A 162 4.40 -6.24 -6.36
C ARG A 162 3.52 -7.48 -6.25
N PRO A 163 3.78 -8.32 -5.24
CA PRO A 163 2.89 -9.43 -4.91
C PRO A 163 1.46 -8.95 -4.69
N ARG A 164 0.51 -9.64 -5.33
CA ARG A 164 -0.92 -9.37 -5.22
C ARG A 164 -1.63 -10.60 -4.73
N ILE A 165 -2.60 -10.41 -3.85
CA ILE A 165 -3.46 -11.45 -3.31
C ILE A 165 -4.90 -11.02 -3.52
N VAL A 166 -5.77 -11.95 -3.90
CA VAL A 166 -7.21 -11.69 -4.03
C VAL A 166 -7.95 -12.39 -2.91
N VAL A 167 -8.82 -11.65 -2.24
CA VAL A 167 -9.72 -12.14 -1.21
C VAL A 167 -11.15 -12.03 -1.73
N LEU A 168 -11.78 -13.17 -1.95
CA LEU A 168 -13.21 -13.27 -2.27
C LEU A 168 -13.99 -13.23 -0.95
N ASN A 169 -14.57 -12.07 -0.65
CA ASN A 169 -15.18 -11.79 0.64
C ASN A 169 -16.71 -11.97 0.61
N LYS A 170 -17.33 -12.10 1.79
CA LYS A 170 -18.77 -12.27 2.02
C LYS A 170 -19.33 -13.57 1.46
N VAL A 171 -18.52 -14.60 1.40
CA VAL A 171 -18.92 -15.94 0.93
C VAL A 171 -19.89 -16.69 1.89
N ASP A 172 -20.16 -16.08 3.04
CA ASP A 172 -21.19 -16.51 4.00
C ASP A 172 -22.60 -16.11 3.56
N VAL A 173 -22.74 -15.21 2.59
CA VAL A 173 -24.02 -14.80 2.03
C VAL A 173 -24.50 -15.87 1.02
N PRO A 174 -25.80 -16.22 0.99
CA PRO A 174 -26.34 -17.13 -0.01
C PRO A 174 -25.93 -16.73 -1.44
N ASP A 175 -25.64 -17.73 -2.28
CA ASP A 175 -25.19 -17.62 -3.69
C ASP A 175 -23.79 -16.99 -3.88
N ALA A 176 -23.23 -16.30 -2.87
CA ALA A 176 -21.91 -15.68 -2.98
C ALA A 176 -20.78 -16.72 -3.01
N ALA A 177 -20.93 -17.85 -2.33
CA ALA A 177 -19.96 -18.94 -2.35
C ALA A 177 -19.85 -19.56 -3.75
N GLU A 178 -20.98 -19.78 -4.43
CA GLU A 178 -20.99 -20.30 -5.80
C GLU A 178 -20.35 -19.32 -6.78
N LEU A 179 -20.66 -18.03 -6.63
CA LEU A 179 -20.04 -16.99 -7.43
C LEU A 179 -18.53 -16.94 -7.19
N ALA A 180 -18.07 -17.05 -5.94
CA ALA A 180 -16.66 -17.07 -5.60
C ALA A 180 -15.92 -18.22 -6.26
N GLU A 181 -16.47 -19.43 -6.24
CA GLU A 181 -15.88 -20.58 -6.91
C GLU A 181 -15.88 -20.42 -8.44
N PHE A 182 -16.91 -19.80 -9.01
CA PHE A 182 -16.99 -19.54 -10.44
C PHE A 182 -15.89 -18.57 -10.90
N VAL A 183 -15.67 -17.46 -10.20
CA VAL A 183 -14.69 -16.44 -10.58
C VAL A 183 -13.26 -16.82 -10.23
N ARG A 184 -13.07 -17.77 -9.31
CA ARG A 184 -11.76 -18.19 -8.84
C ARG A 184 -10.85 -18.67 -9.96
N ALA A 185 -11.37 -19.51 -10.85
CA ALA A 185 -10.61 -20.07 -11.97
C ALA A 185 -10.07 -18.97 -12.90
N ASP A 186 -10.86 -17.91 -13.14
CA ASP A 186 -10.46 -16.78 -13.97
C ASP A 186 -9.39 -15.92 -13.28
N ILE A 187 -9.48 -15.76 -11.96
CA ILE A 187 -8.49 -15.02 -11.16
C ILE A 187 -7.16 -15.78 -11.14
N GLU A 188 -7.19 -17.09 -10.87
CA GLU A 188 -5.99 -17.95 -10.88
C GLU A 188 -5.32 -17.97 -12.26
N ALA A 189 -6.11 -17.97 -13.36
CA ALA A 189 -5.59 -17.89 -14.72
C ALA A 189 -4.86 -16.58 -15.03
N ARG A 190 -5.15 -15.50 -14.30
CA ARG A 190 -4.45 -14.20 -14.40
C ARG A 190 -3.15 -14.17 -13.58
N GLY A 191 -2.84 -15.23 -12.84
CA GLY A 191 -1.66 -15.34 -11.96
C GLY A 191 -1.81 -14.63 -10.61
N LEU A 192 -3.04 -14.46 -10.15
CA LEU A 192 -3.40 -13.83 -8.88
C LEU A 192 -3.87 -14.86 -7.86
#